data_48e0ff12567bc53c53f4fa87b55d4579
#
_entry.id   48e0ff12567bc53c53f4fa87b55d4579
#
_cell.length_a   1.000
_cell.length_b   1.000
_cell.length_c   1.000
_cell.angle_alpha   90.00
_cell.angle_beta   90.00
_cell.angle_gamma   90.00
#
_symmetry.space_group_name_H-M   'P 1'
#
loop_
_entity.id
_entity.type
_entity.pdbx_description
1 polymer ?
#
loop_
_entity_poly.entity_id
_entity_poly.type
_entity_poly.pdbx_seq_one_letter_code
_entity_poly.pdbx_strand_id
1 'polypeptide(L)'
;NYQSVDELRFILGGDVAVVVAPEEQIQEAIEKYYPEDNPNAADLLAEMDMIDMGDAEDMIESEIQTAANDAPIVRFVDAVLYQAIKDKASDIHFEPFEHNFKIRYRVDGALYEMAPPPKSLAVPVISRVKILSGLNISERRRPQDGKIQLKIGGKPIDLRVSTLPTQFGESVVLRILDRSVVNLDLDVLGINENVLEKIREMISRPNGIFIVTGPTGSGKTTTLYSALKEINKVEDKILTAEDPVEYDLEGIIQLPINEAVGMTFDRALRAFLRQDPDVIMLG
;
A
#
# COMPACT_ATOMS: atom_id res chain seq x y z
N ASN A 1 22.22 23.97 3.32
CA ASN A 1 23.50 23.57 2.76
C ASN A 1 23.87 24.57 1.64
N TYR A 2 24.97 25.35 1.81
CA TYR A 2 25.35 26.39 0.85
C TYR A 2 25.71 25.82 -0.53
N GLN A 3 26.27 24.62 -0.59
CA GLN A 3 26.60 23.94 -1.85
C GLN A 3 25.39 23.70 -2.75
N SER A 4 24.25 23.27 -2.17
CA SER A 4 23.04 23.02 -2.95
C SER A 4 22.44 24.31 -3.54
N VAL A 5 22.64 25.46 -2.91
CA VAL A 5 22.16 26.74 -3.41
C VAL A 5 23.00 27.21 -4.60
N ASP A 6 24.30 26.99 -4.56
CA ASP A 6 25.22 27.37 -5.65
C ASP A 6 25.03 26.45 -6.88
N GLU A 7 24.76 25.14 -6.65
CA GLU A 7 24.37 24.20 -7.73
C GLU A 7 23.07 24.62 -8.40
N LEU A 8 22.05 25.01 -7.61
CA LEU A 8 20.78 25.49 -8.14
C LEU A 8 20.91 26.78 -8.93
N ARG A 9 21.75 27.73 -8.50
CA ARG A 9 22.06 28.96 -9.24
C ARG A 9 22.70 28.67 -10.59
N PHE A 10 23.60 27.69 -10.61
CA PHE A 10 24.26 27.25 -11.83
C PHE A 10 23.30 26.61 -12.83
N ILE A 11 22.40 25.73 -12.33
CA ILE A 11 21.42 25.01 -13.17
C ILE A 11 20.35 25.97 -13.70
N LEU A 12 19.83 26.86 -12.86
CA LEU A 12 18.73 27.77 -13.21
C LEU A 12 19.17 29.04 -13.92
N GLY A 13 20.47 29.34 -13.93
CA GLY A 13 21.03 30.54 -14.59
C GLY A 13 20.54 31.86 -13.98
N GLY A 14 20.06 31.86 -12.75
CA GLY A 14 19.45 33.00 -12.06
C GLY A 14 19.73 33.05 -10.57
N ASP A 15 19.38 34.17 -9.93
CA ASP A 15 19.50 34.32 -8.49
C ASP A 15 18.45 33.50 -7.74
N VAL A 16 18.90 32.67 -6.80
CA VAL A 16 18.05 31.84 -5.95
C VAL A 16 17.99 32.44 -4.54
N ALA A 17 16.81 32.89 -4.12
CA ALA A 17 16.54 33.34 -2.76
C ALA A 17 16.10 32.14 -1.90
N VAL A 18 16.84 31.91 -0.81
CA VAL A 18 16.49 30.85 0.15
C VAL A 18 15.64 31.44 1.26
N VAL A 19 14.47 30.85 1.48
CA VAL A 19 13.56 31.21 2.55
C VAL A 19 13.29 30.00 3.44
N VAL A 20 12.94 30.21 4.69
CA VAL A 20 12.51 29.16 5.62
C VAL A 20 11.01 29.30 5.79
N ALA A 21 10.29 28.19 5.59
CA ALA A 21 8.85 28.13 5.77
C ALA A 21 8.47 26.84 6.50
N PRO A 22 7.30 26.75 7.16
CA PRO A 22 6.74 25.51 7.67
C PRO A 22 6.56 24.48 6.57
N GLU A 23 6.71 23.21 6.89
CA GLU A 23 6.64 22.10 5.91
C GLU A 23 5.32 22.09 5.13
N GLU A 24 4.20 22.38 5.82
CA GLU A 24 2.86 22.47 5.19
C GLU A 24 2.80 23.55 4.09
N GLN A 25 3.39 24.73 4.35
CA GLN A 25 3.42 25.82 3.37
C GLN A 25 4.34 25.52 2.19
N ILE A 26 5.41 24.77 2.44
CA ILE A 26 6.32 24.31 1.37
C ILE A 26 5.57 23.33 0.48
N GLN A 27 4.83 22.38 1.07
CA GLN A 27 4.02 21.40 0.35
C GLN A 27 2.94 22.09 -0.51
N GLU A 28 2.18 23.02 0.07
CA GLU A 28 1.19 23.82 -0.68
C GLU A 28 1.81 24.61 -1.83
N ALA A 29 3.01 25.17 -1.63
CA ALA A 29 3.70 25.91 -2.67
C ALA A 29 4.20 24.98 -3.79
N ILE A 30 4.71 23.79 -3.46
CA ILE A 30 5.11 22.78 -4.45
C ILE A 30 3.89 22.36 -5.27
N GLU A 31 2.77 22.01 -4.64
CA GLU A 31 1.54 21.62 -5.33
C GLU A 31 0.98 22.74 -6.22
N LYS A 32 1.12 23.99 -5.80
CA LYS A 32 0.61 25.15 -6.53
C LYS A 32 1.48 25.59 -7.71
N TYR A 33 2.81 25.57 -7.56
CA TYR A 33 3.72 26.13 -8.54
C TYR A 33 4.50 25.08 -9.33
N TYR A 34 4.57 23.86 -8.82
CA TYR A 34 5.12 22.67 -9.45
C TYR A 34 4.11 21.53 -9.29
N PRO A 35 2.87 21.67 -9.84
CA PRO A 35 1.97 20.52 -9.88
C PRO A 35 2.79 19.40 -10.53
N GLU A 36 2.88 18.27 -9.84
CA GLU A 36 3.42 17.08 -10.49
C GLU A 36 2.59 16.92 -11.76
N ASP A 37 3.24 17.06 -12.92
CA ASP A 37 2.65 16.75 -14.24
C ASP A 37 2.42 15.24 -14.32
N ASN A 38 1.57 14.72 -13.43
CA ASN A 38 0.96 13.42 -13.61
C ASN A 38 -0.28 13.67 -14.47
N PRO A 39 -0.19 13.41 -15.78
CA PRO A 39 -1.33 13.54 -16.65
C PRO A 39 -2.45 12.70 -16.06
N ASN A 40 -3.67 13.23 -16.05
CA ASN A 40 -4.84 12.50 -15.62
C ASN A 40 -4.92 11.19 -16.42
N ALA A 41 -5.26 10.08 -15.78
CA ALA A 41 -5.38 8.79 -16.46
C ALA A 41 -6.30 8.86 -17.70
N ALA A 42 -7.32 9.72 -17.68
CA ALA A 42 -8.19 9.97 -18.84
C ALA A 42 -7.48 10.65 -20.02
N ASP A 43 -6.56 11.59 -19.75
CA ASP A 43 -5.78 12.27 -20.81
C ASP A 43 -4.79 11.29 -21.44
N LEU A 44 -4.16 10.42 -20.64
CA LEU A 44 -3.29 9.35 -21.12
C LEU A 44 -4.04 8.32 -21.97
N LEU A 45 -5.28 7.99 -21.64
CA LEU A 45 -6.11 7.12 -22.46
C LEU A 45 -6.35 7.70 -23.85
N ALA A 46 -6.59 9.01 -23.96
CA ALA A 46 -6.77 9.68 -25.26
C ALA A 46 -5.50 9.62 -26.13
N GLU A 47 -4.32 9.65 -25.52
CA GLU A 47 -3.05 9.44 -26.24
C GLU A 47 -2.86 7.97 -26.65
N MET A 48 -3.32 7.01 -25.83
CA MET A 48 -3.16 5.57 -26.06
C MET A 48 -4.17 5.00 -27.06
N ASP A 49 -5.33 5.63 -27.27
CA ASP A 49 -6.30 5.24 -28.31
C ASP A 49 -5.70 5.31 -29.73
N MET A 50 -4.59 6.03 -29.92
CA MET A 50 -3.85 6.12 -31.17
C MET A 50 -2.82 4.98 -31.35
N ILE A 51 -2.60 4.16 -30.32
CA ILE A 51 -1.61 3.06 -30.37
C ILE A 51 -2.33 1.78 -30.69
N ASP A 52 -2.14 1.27 -31.91
CA ASP A 52 -2.64 -0.05 -32.32
C ASP A 52 -1.79 -1.15 -31.65
N MET A 53 -2.28 -1.69 -30.54
CA MET A 53 -1.62 -2.75 -29.77
C MET A 53 -1.94 -4.16 -30.27
N GLY A 54 -2.74 -4.31 -31.33
CA GLY A 54 -3.19 -5.62 -31.85
C GLY A 54 -4.04 -6.41 -30.85
N ASP A 55 -4.34 -7.67 -31.17
CA ASP A 55 -5.05 -8.58 -30.26
C ASP A 55 -4.09 -9.12 -29.20
N ALA A 56 -4.14 -8.54 -28.01
CA ALA A 56 -3.26 -8.88 -26.89
C ALA A 56 -3.44 -10.33 -26.36
N GLU A 57 -4.52 -11.02 -26.79
CA GLU A 57 -4.79 -12.42 -26.43
C GLU A 57 -3.81 -13.41 -27.09
N ASP A 58 -3.26 -13.05 -28.25
CA ASP A 58 -2.31 -13.89 -29.02
C ASP A 58 -0.82 -13.55 -28.76
N MET A 59 -0.53 -12.59 -27.88
CA MET A 59 0.85 -12.17 -27.58
C MET A 59 1.61 -13.26 -26.83
N ILE A 60 2.86 -13.50 -27.25
CA ILE A 60 3.77 -14.36 -26.49
C ILE A 60 4.29 -13.64 -25.23
N GLU A 61 4.76 -14.41 -24.24
CA GLU A 61 5.19 -13.90 -22.93
C GLU A 61 6.20 -12.75 -23.01
N SER A 62 7.19 -12.83 -23.91
CA SER A 62 8.19 -11.79 -24.12
C SER A 62 7.60 -10.49 -24.66
N GLU A 63 6.58 -10.56 -25.51
CA GLU A 63 5.88 -9.39 -26.05
C GLU A 63 5.03 -8.73 -24.98
N ILE A 64 4.35 -9.53 -24.14
CA ILE A 64 3.58 -9.03 -23.01
C ILE A 64 4.46 -8.31 -21.99
N GLN A 65 5.63 -8.88 -21.68
CA GLN A 65 6.58 -8.26 -20.78
C GLN A 65 7.13 -6.96 -21.36
N THR A 66 7.37 -6.91 -22.66
CA THR A 66 7.79 -5.70 -23.35
C THR A 66 6.68 -4.65 -23.30
N ALA A 67 5.46 -5.00 -23.71
CA ALA A 67 4.31 -4.09 -23.68
C ALA A 67 4.00 -3.57 -22.27
N ALA A 68 4.12 -4.41 -21.23
CA ALA A 68 3.91 -4.00 -19.84
C ALA A 68 4.95 -3.00 -19.32
N ASN A 69 6.12 -2.92 -19.96
CA ASN A 69 7.18 -1.98 -19.64
C ASN A 69 7.23 -0.77 -20.59
N ASP A 70 6.35 -0.71 -21.57
CA ASP A 70 6.24 0.44 -22.46
C ASP A 70 5.88 1.70 -21.69
N ALA A 71 6.52 2.81 -22.00
CA ALA A 71 6.36 4.06 -21.27
C ALA A 71 4.89 4.54 -21.15
N PRO A 72 4.01 4.40 -22.16
CA PRO A 72 2.59 4.72 -22.02
C PRO A 72 1.87 3.87 -20.97
N ILE A 73 2.08 2.54 -20.97
CA ILE A 73 1.45 1.61 -19.99
C ILE A 73 1.92 1.92 -18.57
N VAL A 74 3.22 2.15 -18.40
CA VAL A 74 3.81 2.51 -17.10
C VAL A 74 3.16 3.77 -16.56
N ARG A 75 3.15 4.86 -17.38
CA ARG A 75 2.54 6.14 -16.99
C ARG A 75 1.05 6.02 -16.70
N PHE A 76 0.33 5.22 -17.47
CA PHE A 76 -1.10 4.99 -17.26
C PHE A 76 -1.36 4.28 -15.92
N VAL A 77 -0.66 3.20 -15.62
CA VAL A 77 -0.81 2.49 -14.35
C VAL A 77 -0.45 3.40 -13.17
N ASP A 78 0.66 4.15 -13.28
CA ASP A 78 1.07 5.10 -12.24
C ASP A 78 0.01 6.19 -12.02
N ALA A 79 -0.59 6.74 -13.10
CA ALA A 79 -1.67 7.72 -13.00
C ALA A 79 -2.94 7.13 -12.36
N VAL A 80 -3.31 5.89 -12.69
CA VAL A 80 -4.44 5.19 -12.06
C VAL A 80 -4.22 5.03 -10.56
N LEU A 81 -3.03 4.58 -10.14
CA LEU A 81 -2.68 4.41 -8.74
C LEU A 81 -2.67 5.76 -7.99
N TYR A 82 -2.05 6.77 -8.59
CA TYR A 82 -2.01 8.11 -8.01
C TYR A 82 -3.40 8.72 -7.83
N GLN A 83 -4.25 8.64 -8.87
CA GLN A 83 -5.62 9.16 -8.81
C GLN A 83 -6.46 8.46 -7.74
N ALA A 84 -6.37 7.13 -7.64
CA ALA A 84 -7.08 6.37 -6.61
C ALA A 84 -6.68 6.80 -5.19
N ILE A 85 -5.39 7.03 -4.96
CA ILE A 85 -4.88 7.47 -3.65
C ILE A 85 -5.32 8.90 -3.35
N LYS A 86 -5.27 9.80 -4.34
CA LYS A 86 -5.76 11.18 -4.23
C LYS A 86 -7.25 11.23 -3.89
N ASP A 87 -8.04 10.37 -4.51
CA ASP A 87 -9.49 10.25 -4.28
C ASP A 87 -9.84 9.46 -3.00
N LYS A 88 -8.82 9.07 -2.21
CA LYS A 88 -8.96 8.28 -0.98
C LYS A 88 -9.74 6.98 -1.18
N ALA A 89 -9.53 6.33 -2.32
CA ALA A 89 -10.11 5.04 -2.58
C ALA A 89 -9.55 3.97 -1.61
N SER A 90 -10.38 3.05 -1.19
CA SER A 90 -9.97 1.88 -0.41
C SER A 90 -9.43 0.75 -1.27
N ASP A 91 -10.00 0.59 -2.47
CA ASP A 91 -9.63 -0.48 -3.39
C ASP A 91 -9.66 0.01 -4.85
N ILE A 92 -8.79 -0.57 -5.67
CA ILE A 92 -8.75 -0.39 -7.13
C ILE A 92 -9.03 -1.75 -7.76
N HIS A 93 -9.96 -1.80 -8.69
CA HIS A 93 -10.36 -3.00 -9.39
C HIS A 93 -10.03 -2.88 -10.87
N PHE A 94 -9.28 -3.85 -11.41
CA PHE A 94 -9.01 -4.04 -12.81
C PHE A 94 -9.77 -5.28 -13.28
N GLU A 95 -10.76 -5.11 -14.15
CA GLU A 95 -11.74 -6.15 -14.46
C GLU A 95 -11.92 -6.29 -15.95
N PRO A 96 -11.35 -7.35 -16.57
CA PRO A 96 -11.63 -7.68 -17.96
C PRO A 96 -13.00 -8.36 -18.09
N PHE A 97 -13.76 -7.91 -19.09
CA PHE A 97 -15.04 -8.49 -19.51
C PHE A 97 -14.98 -8.91 -20.99
N GLU A 98 -16.02 -9.54 -21.48
CA GLU A 98 -16.08 -10.02 -22.87
C GLU A 98 -15.80 -8.93 -23.91
N HIS A 99 -16.37 -7.74 -23.73
CA HIS A 99 -16.28 -6.65 -24.71
C HIS A 99 -15.54 -5.40 -24.21
N ASN A 100 -15.23 -5.32 -22.93
CA ASN A 100 -14.61 -4.15 -22.33
C ASN A 100 -13.66 -4.51 -21.19
N PHE A 101 -12.81 -3.57 -20.87
CA PHE A 101 -11.94 -3.60 -19.70
C PHE A 101 -12.36 -2.44 -18.77
N LYS A 102 -12.67 -2.74 -17.51
CA LYS A 102 -13.12 -1.74 -16.54
C LYS A 102 -12.09 -1.53 -15.46
N ILE A 103 -11.88 -0.27 -15.10
CA ILE A 103 -11.13 0.12 -13.91
C ILE A 103 -12.09 0.87 -13.00
N ARG A 104 -12.21 0.41 -11.75
CA ARG A 104 -13.15 0.96 -10.78
C ARG A 104 -12.45 1.26 -9.46
N TYR A 105 -12.79 2.36 -8.84
CA TYR A 105 -12.34 2.74 -7.51
C TYR A 105 -13.45 2.53 -6.49
N ARG A 106 -13.10 2.01 -5.32
CA ARG A 106 -14.03 1.97 -4.19
C ARG A 106 -13.74 3.16 -3.29
N VAL A 107 -14.67 4.10 -3.23
CA VAL A 107 -14.60 5.28 -2.37
C VAL A 107 -15.82 5.25 -1.44
N ASP A 108 -15.62 5.37 -0.14
CA ASP A 108 -16.68 5.32 0.88
C ASP A 108 -17.65 4.13 0.72
N GLY A 109 -17.09 2.96 0.35
CA GLY A 109 -17.85 1.72 0.15
C GLY A 109 -18.51 1.56 -1.22
N ALA A 110 -18.66 2.62 -2.01
CA ALA A 110 -19.24 2.59 -3.36
C ALA A 110 -18.16 2.41 -4.44
N LEU A 111 -18.50 1.68 -5.53
CA LEU A 111 -17.63 1.54 -6.70
C LEU A 111 -17.95 2.62 -7.73
N TYR A 112 -16.93 3.32 -8.18
CA TYR A 112 -16.98 4.31 -9.25
C TYR A 112 -16.13 3.83 -10.43
N GLU A 113 -16.69 3.85 -11.62
CA GLU A 113 -15.98 3.48 -12.85
C GLU A 113 -15.27 4.72 -13.40
N MET A 114 -13.97 4.58 -13.70
CA MET A 114 -13.27 5.60 -14.48
C MET A 114 -13.54 5.41 -15.98
N ALA A 115 -13.11 6.36 -16.82
CA ALA A 115 -13.24 6.25 -18.27
C ALA A 115 -12.68 4.88 -18.73
N PRO A 116 -13.50 4.05 -19.42
CA PRO A 116 -13.10 2.68 -19.73
C PRO A 116 -11.93 2.69 -20.73
N PRO A 117 -10.81 2.05 -20.40
CA PRO A 117 -9.71 1.90 -21.34
C PRO A 117 -10.07 0.90 -22.45
N PRO A 118 -9.40 0.97 -23.61
CA PRO A 118 -9.52 -0.06 -24.65
C PRO A 118 -9.29 -1.47 -24.09
N LYS A 119 -10.06 -2.46 -24.54
CA LYS A 119 -9.93 -3.86 -24.09
C LYS A 119 -8.51 -4.40 -24.33
N SER A 120 -7.85 -4.01 -25.42
CA SER A 120 -6.46 -4.40 -25.75
C SER A 120 -5.45 -4.05 -24.67
N LEU A 121 -5.73 -3.07 -23.82
CA LEU A 121 -4.86 -2.67 -22.71
C LEU A 121 -4.98 -3.57 -21.48
N ALA A 122 -5.97 -4.46 -21.41
CA ALA A 122 -6.19 -5.29 -20.23
C ALA A 122 -4.96 -6.14 -19.88
N VAL A 123 -4.41 -6.87 -20.85
CA VAL A 123 -3.25 -7.76 -20.62
C VAL A 123 -1.99 -6.98 -20.26
N PRO A 124 -1.56 -5.94 -20.98
CA PRO A 124 -0.40 -5.13 -20.62
C PRO A 124 -0.52 -4.45 -19.24
N VAL A 125 -1.67 -3.86 -18.94
CA VAL A 125 -1.93 -3.16 -17.67
C VAL A 125 -1.88 -4.15 -16.49
N ILE A 126 -2.57 -5.28 -16.59
CA ILE A 126 -2.57 -6.32 -15.55
C ILE A 126 -1.16 -6.90 -15.38
N SER A 127 -0.43 -7.13 -16.46
CA SER A 127 0.95 -7.60 -16.41
C SER A 127 1.86 -6.58 -15.73
N ARG A 128 1.67 -5.28 -16.00
CA ARG A 128 2.41 -4.21 -15.29
C ARG A 128 2.14 -4.22 -13.79
N VAL A 129 0.88 -4.38 -13.38
CA VAL A 129 0.52 -4.50 -11.95
C VAL A 129 1.18 -5.73 -11.32
N LYS A 130 1.21 -6.88 -12.04
CA LYS A 130 1.91 -8.10 -11.56
C LYS A 130 3.41 -7.88 -11.40
N ILE A 131 4.06 -7.17 -12.33
CA ILE A 131 5.48 -6.79 -12.23
C ILE A 131 5.72 -5.95 -10.99
N LEU A 132 4.94 -4.89 -10.79
CA LEU A 132 5.06 -4.00 -9.63
C LEU A 132 4.88 -4.72 -8.29
N SER A 133 4.06 -5.75 -8.26
CA SER A 133 3.76 -6.55 -7.06
C SER A 133 4.63 -7.80 -6.89
N GLY A 134 5.61 -8.03 -7.78
CA GLY A 134 6.52 -9.17 -7.73
C GLY A 134 5.84 -10.51 -8.04
N LEU A 135 4.72 -10.50 -8.79
CA LEU A 135 3.96 -11.68 -9.17
C LEU A 135 4.48 -12.30 -10.48
N ASN A 136 4.18 -13.58 -10.67
CA ASN A 136 4.54 -14.29 -11.89
C ASN A 136 3.59 -13.92 -13.04
N ILE A 137 4.11 -13.27 -14.09
CA ILE A 137 3.35 -12.81 -15.25
C ILE A 137 2.86 -13.98 -16.10
N SER A 138 3.67 -15.06 -16.19
CA SER A 138 3.40 -16.25 -16.99
C SER A 138 2.28 -17.11 -16.42
N GLU A 139 2.07 -17.08 -15.09
CA GLU A 139 1.00 -17.85 -14.46
C GLU A 139 -0.28 -17.00 -14.42
N ARG A 140 -1.27 -17.41 -15.22
CA ARG A 140 -2.57 -16.73 -15.36
C ARG A 140 -3.76 -17.58 -14.97
N ARG A 141 -3.51 -18.83 -14.56
CA ARG A 141 -4.54 -19.83 -14.26
C ARG A 141 -4.74 -20.03 -12.78
N ARG A 142 -3.92 -19.40 -11.94
CA ARG A 142 -3.96 -19.52 -10.47
C ARG A 142 -4.03 -18.15 -9.84
N PRO A 143 -4.79 -17.99 -8.76
CA PRO A 143 -4.73 -16.78 -7.94
C PRO A 143 -3.33 -16.54 -7.42
N GLN A 144 -2.94 -15.27 -7.32
CA GLN A 144 -1.67 -14.85 -6.75
C GLN A 144 -1.91 -13.64 -5.86
N ASP A 145 -1.16 -13.56 -4.77
CA ASP A 145 -1.18 -12.44 -3.85
C ASP A 145 0.19 -11.79 -3.77
N GLY A 146 0.23 -10.47 -3.77
CA GLY A 146 1.46 -9.68 -3.75
C GLY A 146 1.27 -8.34 -3.08
N LYS A 147 2.32 -7.52 -3.10
CA LYS A 147 2.29 -6.18 -2.53
C LYS A 147 3.09 -5.20 -3.37
N ILE A 148 2.63 -3.95 -3.41
CA ILE A 148 3.35 -2.83 -4.01
C ILE A 148 3.61 -1.81 -2.89
N GLN A 149 4.81 -1.24 -2.87
CA GLN A 149 5.17 -0.16 -1.96
C GLN A 149 5.47 1.08 -2.79
N LEU A 150 4.74 2.15 -2.55
CA LEU A 150 4.88 3.42 -3.25
C LEU A 150 5.18 4.54 -2.26
N LYS A 151 5.77 5.62 -2.77
CA LYS A 151 5.88 6.88 -2.04
C LYS A 151 5.17 7.95 -2.84
N ILE A 152 4.08 8.49 -2.31
CA ILE A 152 3.31 9.56 -2.94
C ILE A 152 3.25 10.74 -1.98
N GLY A 153 3.68 11.93 -2.46
CA GLY A 153 3.78 13.11 -1.62
C GLY A 153 4.67 12.91 -0.38
N GLY A 154 5.72 12.08 -0.49
CA GLY A 154 6.61 11.74 0.63
C GLY A 154 6.06 10.69 1.61
N LYS A 155 4.78 10.30 1.50
CA LYS A 155 4.12 9.32 2.37
C LYS A 155 4.27 7.90 1.82
N PRO A 156 4.64 6.92 2.64
CA PRO A 156 4.68 5.52 2.25
C PRO A 156 3.26 4.97 2.17
N ILE A 157 2.90 4.38 1.04
CA ILE A 157 1.62 3.72 0.79
C ILE A 157 1.88 2.30 0.37
N ASP A 158 1.22 1.37 1.02
CA ASP A 158 1.26 -0.04 0.67
C ASP A 158 -0.02 -0.42 -0.08
N LEU A 159 0.12 -1.24 -1.12
CA LEU A 159 -1.00 -1.83 -1.83
C LEU A 159 -0.90 -3.34 -1.71
N ARG A 160 -1.95 -3.99 -1.20
CA ARG A 160 -2.10 -5.45 -1.29
C ARG A 160 -2.76 -5.77 -2.61
N VAL A 161 -2.15 -6.66 -3.37
CA VAL A 161 -2.59 -7.05 -4.71
C VAL A 161 -3.05 -8.49 -4.68
N SER A 162 -4.26 -8.74 -5.18
CA SER A 162 -4.77 -10.09 -5.39
C SER A 162 -5.23 -10.25 -6.83
N THR A 163 -4.78 -11.33 -7.48
CA THR A 163 -5.19 -11.68 -8.84
C THR A 163 -6.10 -12.90 -8.82
N LEU A 164 -7.13 -12.88 -9.64
CA LEU A 164 -8.08 -13.97 -9.78
C LEU A 164 -8.29 -14.29 -11.27
N PRO A 165 -7.98 -15.51 -11.74
CA PRO A 165 -8.33 -15.96 -13.08
C PRO A 165 -9.84 -15.92 -13.31
N THR A 166 -10.27 -15.30 -14.41
CA THR A 166 -11.67 -15.25 -14.82
C THR A 166 -11.81 -15.73 -16.27
N GLN A 167 -13.04 -15.85 -16.75
CA GLN A 167 -13.32 -16.29 -18.11
C GLN A 167 -12.71 -15.38 -19.20
N PHE A 168 -12.58 -14.07 -18.91
CA PHE A 168 -12.12 -13.06 -19.87
C PHE A 168 -10.73 -12.48 -19.54
N GLY A 169 -9.96 -13.16 -18.71
CA GLY A 169 -8.63 -12.74 -18.26
C GLY A 169 -8.53 -12.71 -16.74
N GLU A 170 -7.44 -12.17 -16.21
CA GLU A 170 -7.25 -12.04 -14.76
C GLU A 170 -7.93 -10.77 -14.23
N SER A 171 -8.80 -10.91 -13.24
CA SER A 171 -9.26 -9.78 -12.43
C SER A 171 -8.23 -9.48 -11.37
N VAL A 172 -7.93 -8.19 -11.15
CA VAL A 172 -6.96 -7.77 -10.14
C VAL A 172 -7.59 -6.74 -9.21
N VAL A 173 -7.41 -6.93 -7.92
CA VAL A 173 -7.84 -5.99 -6.88
C VAL A 173 -6.62 -5.53 -6.10
N LEU A 174 -6.47 -4.22 -5.97
CA LEU A 174 -5.46 -3.59 -5.12
C LEU A 174 -6.16 -2.92 -3.96
N ARG A 175 -5.85 -3.34 -2.73
CA ARG A 175 -6.30 -2.66 -1.51
C ARG A 175 -5.26 -1.65 -1.07
N ILE A 176 -5.67 -0.41 -0.93
CA ILE A 176 -4.82 0.69 -0.50
C ILE A 176 -4.73 0.70 1.03
N LEU A 177 -3.51 0.66 1.54
CA LEU A 177 -3.21 0.73 2.96
C LEU A 177 -2.37 1.99 3.23
N ASP A 178 -3.05 3.05 3.65
CA ASP A 178 -2.35 4.28 4.05
C ASP A 178 -1.81 4.11 5.48
N ARG A 179 -0.49 3.94 5.58
CA ARG A 179 0.19 3.80 6.87
C ARG A 179 0.29 5.13 7.63
N SER A 180 0.09 6.28 6.98
CA SER A 180 0.28 7.60 7.58
C SER A 180 -0.90 8.06 8.45
N VAL A 181 -2.07 7.45 8.29
CA VAL A 181 -3.32 7.92 8.90
C VAL A 181 -3.61 7.29 10.27
N VAL A 182 -2.94 6.19 10.61
CA VAL A 182 -3.24 5.49 11.86
C VAL A 182 -2.47 6.11 13.02
N ASN A 183 -3.18 6.94 13.79
CA ASN A 183 -2.65 7.37 15.08
C ASN A 183 -2.76 6.20 16.07
N LEU A 184 -1.61 5.56 16.32
CA LEU A 184 -1.48 4.46 17.29
C LEU A 184 -1.27 5.02 18.71
N ASP A 185 -2.29 5.72 19.22
CA ASP A 185 -2.30 6.25 20.56
C ASP A 185 -3.60 5.81 21.24
N LEU A 186 -3.49 5.20 22.42
CA LEU A 186 -4.65 4.71 23.16
C LEU A 186 -5.64 5.83 23.50
N ASP A 187 -5.18 7.07 23.68
CA ASP A 187 -6.03 8.21 24.06
C ASP A 187 -6.96 8.65 22.92
N VAL A 188 -6.60 8.39 21.66
CA VAL A 188 -7.41 8.80 20.50
C VAL A 188 -8.36 7.70 19.99
N LEU A 189 -8.35 6.52 20.59
CA LEU A 189 -9.22 5.40 20.17
C LEU A 189 -10.70 5.60 20.55
N GLY A 190 -11.04 6.68 21.26
CA GLY A 190 -12.41 6.93 21.72
C GLY A 190 -12.87 5.98 22.85
N ILE A 191 -11.93 5.35 23.54
CA ILE A 191 -12.21 4.49 24.70
C ILE A 191 -12.54 5.38 25.91
N ASN A 192 -13.56 4.98 26.69
CA ASN A 192 -13.91 5.69 27.91
C ASN A 192 -12.71 5.70 28.90
N GLU A 193 -12.45 6.85 29.52
CA GLU A 193 -11.28 7.10 30.38
C GLU A 193 -11.13 6.04 31.50
N ASN A 194 -12.21 5.69 32.17
CA ASN A 194 -12.19 4.65 33.21
C ASN A 194 -11.81 3.25 32.68
N VAL A 195 -12.11 2.98 31.40
CA VAL A 195 -11.75 1.71 30.73
C VAL A 195 -10.29 1.78 30.29
N LEU A 196 -9.87 2.93 29.79
CA LEU A 196 -8.49 3.18 29.37
C LEU A 196 -7.49 3.01 30.52
N GLU A 197 -7.80 3.56 31.69
CA GLU A 197 -6.98 3.35 32.90
C GLU A 197 -6.83 1.86 33.25
N LYS A 198 -7.92 1.08 33.14
CA LYS A 198 -7.88 -0.37 33.37
C LYS A 198 -7.05 -1.10 32.31
N ILE A 199 -7.12 -0.68 31.05
CA ILE A 199 -6.29 -1.25 30.00
C ILE A 199 -4.82 -0.99 30.33
N ARG A 200 -4.44 0.24 30.69
CA ARG A 200 -3.09 0.61 31.07
C ARG A 200 -2.59 -0.19 32.28
N GLU A 201 -3.45 -0.38 33.29
CA GLU A 201 -3.12 -1.24 34.42
C GLU A 201 -2.85 -2.69 33.99
N MET A 202 -3.69 -3.23 33.11
CA MET A 202 -3.57 -4.63 32.64
C MET A 202 -2.33 -4.86 31.78
N ILE A 203 -2.04 -3.97 30.81
CA ILE A 203 -0.88 -4.12 29.90
C ILE A 203 0.46 -3.87 30.62
N SER A 204 0.44 -3.17 31.75
CA SER A 204 1.65 -2.90 32.56
C SER A 204 1.98 -4.02 33.55
N ARG A 205 1.15 -5.08 33.64
CA ARG A 205 1.41 -6.20 34.56
C ARG A 205 2.58 -7.05 34.05
N PRO A 206 3.45 -7.52 34.94
CA PRO A 206 4.63 -8.29 34.55
C PRO A 206 4.32 -9.68 33.99
N ASN A 207 3.08 -10.16 34.15
CA ASN A 207 2.62 -11.46 33.62
C ASN A 207 1.10 -11.47 33.46
N GLY A 208 0.61 -12.30 32.55
CA GLY A 208 -0.81 -12.43 32.25
C GLY A 208 -1.05 -12.59 30.76
N ILE A 209 -2.32 -12.65 30.39
CA ILE A 209 -2.77 -12.67 28.99
C ILE A 209 -3.82 -11.59 28.84
N PHE A 210 -3.62 -10.71 27.85
CA PHE A 210 -4.56 -9.68 27.43
C PHE A 210 -5.17 -10.10 26.09
N ILE A 211 -6.51 -10.26 26.03
CA ILE A 211 -7.21 -10.74 24.83
C ILE A 211 -8.10 -9.62 24.29
N VAL A 212 -7.95 -9.29 22.99
CA VAL A 212 -8.80 -8.36 22.26
C VAL A 212 -9.65 -9.16 21.27
N THR A 213 -10.97 -9.05 21.38
CA THR A 213 -11.93 -9.78 20.52
C THR A 213 -12.91 -8.82 19.85
N GLY A 214 -13.47 -9.23 18.72
CA GLY A 214 -14.48 -8.48 17.99
C GLY A 214 -14.54 -8.85 16.50
N PRO A 215 -15.54 -8.37 15.75
CA PRO A 215 -15.66 -8.61 14.31
C PRO A 215 -14.53 -7.90 13.52
N THR A 216 -14.43 -8.22 12.22
CA THR A 216 -13.51 -7.51 11.30
C THR A 216 -13.88 -6.03 11.28
N GLY A 217 -12.86 -5.15 11.28
CA GLY A 217 -13.05 -3.70 11.29
C GLY A 217 -13.43 -3.08 12.65
N SER A 218 -13.49 -3.87 13.75
CA SER A 218 -13.80 -3.34 15.10
C SER A 218 -12.64 -2.63 15.79
N GLY A 219 -11.47 -2.53 15.15
CA GLY A 219 -10.29 -1.87 15.73
C GLY A 219 -9.39 -2.77 16.60
N LYS A 220 -9.52 -4.10 16.51
CA LYS A 220 -8.67 -5.04 17.28
C LYS A 220 -7.18 -4.78 17.10
N THR A 221 -6.73 -4.77 15.85
CA THR A 221 -5.32 -4.53 15.47
C THR A 221 -4.86 -3.16 15.94
N THR A 222 -5.67 -2.13 15.74
CA THR A 222 -5.38 -0.77 16.18
C THR A 222 -5.21 -0.70 17.70
N THR A 223 -6.09 -1.35 18.45
CA THR A 223 -6.00 -1.40 19.93
C THR A 223 -4.75 -2.15 20.39
N LEU A 224 -4.43 -3.31 19.78
CA LEU A 224 -3.22 -4.06 20.11
C LEU A 224 -1.95 -3.27 19.81
N TYR A 225 -1.88 -2.63 18.64
CA TYR A 225 -0.72 -1.84 18.23
C TYR A 225 -0.54 -0.60 19.12
N SER A 226 -1.62 0.08 19.49
CA SER A 226 -1.58 1.20 20.43
C SER A 226 -1.10 0.76 21.81
N ALA A 227 -1.56 -0.39 22.28
CA ALA A 227 -1.10 -0.98 23.52
C ALA A 227 0.40 -1.35 23.46
N LEU A 228 0.84 -2.01 22.38
CA LEU A 228 2.25 -2.34 22.18
C LEU A 228 3.12 -1.09 22.12
N LYS A 229 2.69 -0.03 21.43
CA LYS A 229 3.40 1.22 21.34
C LYS A 229 3.56 1.90 22.72
N GLU A 230 2.53 1.83 23.58
CA GLU A 230 2.56 2.42 24.91
C GLU A 230 3.53 1.69 25.85
N ILE A 231 3.64 0.35 25.75
CA ILE A 231 4.56 -0.44 26.58
C ILE A 231 5.94 -0.64 25.95
N ASN A 232 6.17 -0.15 24.73
CA ASN A 232 7.44 -0.31 24.02
C ASN A 232 8.53 0.57 24.63
N LYS A 233 9.39 -0.05 25.42
CA LYS A 233 10.55 0.58 26.03
C LYS A 233 11.83 -0.06 25.53
N VAL A 234 12.93 0.66 25.64
CA VAL A 234 14.25 0.16 25.19
C VAL A 234 14.70 -1.08 25.98
N GLU A 235 14.23 -1.20 27.22
CA GLU A 235 14.56 -2.29 28.13
C GLU A 235 13.75 -3.56 27.85
N ASP A 236 12.59 -3.45 27.16
CA ASP A 236 11.66 -4.55 26.96
C ASP A 236 11.80 -5.13 25.54
N LYS A 237 11.92 -6.44 25.44
CA LYS A 237 11.94 -7.15 24.16
C LYS A 237 10.55 -7.62 23.76
N ILE A 238 9.98 -6.96 22.75
CA ILE A 238 8.64 -7.24 22.25
C ILE A 238 8.74 -8.01 20.93
N LEU A 239 8.07 -9.15 20.85
CA LEU A 239 7.96 -9.97 19.64
C LEU A 239 6.50 -10.10 19.23
N THR A 240 6.23 -10.00 17.92
CA THR A 240 4.89 -10.26 17.38
C THR A 240 4.92 -11.32 16.29
N ALA A 241 3.87 -12.12 16.18
CA ALA A 241 3.60 -12.98 15.03
C ALA A 241 2.23 -12.62 14.46
N GLU A 242 2.19 -12.31 13.16
CA GLU A 242 1.05 -11.66 12.52
C GLU A 242 0.78 -12.22 11.12
N ASP A 243 -0.50 -12.27 10.72
CA ASP A 243 -0.91 -12.75 9.39
C ASP A 243 -1.88 -11.76 8.71
N PRO A 244 -1.31 -10.77 8.00
CA PRO A 244 0.07 -10.32 7.97
C PRO A 244 0.37 -9.19 8.97
N VAL A 245 1.63 -8.72 8.99
CA VAL A 245 2.00 -7.46 9.67
C VAL A 245 1.32 -6.28 8.97
N GLU A 246 0.52 -5.49 9.72
CA GLU A 246 -0.23 -4.36 9.16
C GLU A 246 0.62 -3.09 9.07
N TYR A 247 1.39 -2.77 10.12
CA TYR A 247 2.25 -1.59 10.22
C TYR A 247 3.58 -1.97 10.87
N ASP A 248 4.66 -1.37 10.40
CA ASP A 248 5.97 -1.53 11.02
C ASP A 248 6.04 -0.69 12.31
N LEU A 249 6.32 -1.32 13.43
CA LEU A 249 6.50 -0.66 14.73
C LEU A 249 7.98 -0.62 15.07
N GLU A 250 8.53 0.58 15.18
CA GLU A 250 9.91 0.76 15.57
C GLU A 250 10.16 0.18 16.97
N GLY A 251 11.26 -0.56 17.15
CA GLY A 251 11.62 -1.20 18.41
C GLY A 251 10.94 -2.54 18.68
N ILE A 252 10.03 -3.01 17.81
CA ILE A 252 9.32 -4.28 17.94
C ILE A 252 9.77 -5.24 16.83
N ILE A 253 10.05 -6.48 17.20
CA ILE A 253 10.41 -7.52 16.23
C ILE A 253 9.13 -8.21 15.76
N GLN A 254 8.72 -7.91 14.52
CA GLN A 254 7.48 -8.40 13.93
C GLN A 254 7.77 -9.54 12.95
N LEU A 255 7.20 -10.71 13.22
CA LEU A 255 7.33 -11.91 12.38
C LEU A 255 6.07 -12.09 11.53
N PRO A 256 6.16 -11.95 10.20
CA PRO A 256 5.04 -12.32 9.34
C PRO A 256 4.89 -13.84 9.27
N ILE A 257 3.67 -14.33 9.45
CA ILE A 257 3.32 -15.73 9.19
C ILE A 257 3.41 -16.01 7.69
N ASN A 258 3.93 -17.18 7.34
CA ASN A 258 4.04 -17.64 5.96
C ASN A 258 3.92 -19.16 5.91
N GLU A 259 2.71 -19.64 5.71
CA GLU A 259 2.40 -21.07 5.68
C GLU A 259 3.08 -21.79 4.50
N ALA A 260 3.36 -21.09 3.40
CA ALA A 260 4.02 -21.68 2.23
C ALA A 260 5.45 -22.21 2.55
N VAL A 261 6.13 -21.58 3.52
CA VAL A 261 7.43 -22.03 4.03
C VAL A 261 7.30 -22.74 5.39
N GLY A 262 6.08 -23.01 5.81
CA GLY A 262 5.78 -23.69 7.07
C GLY A 262 5.97 -22.81 8.32
N MET A 263 5.99 -21.48 8.19
CA MET A 263 6.01 -20.56 9.31
C MET A 263 4.57 -20.29 9.77
N THR A 264 4.16 -21.01 10.81
CA THR A 264 2.85 -20.95 11.42
C THR A 264 2.92 -20.29 12.81
N PHE A 265 1.78 -19.89 13.38
CA PHE A 265 1.74 -19.27 14.72
C PHE A 265 2.34 -20.14 15.82
N ASP A 266 2.12 -21.47 15.78
CA ASP A 266 2.67 -22.39 16.77
C ASP A 266 4.20 -22.50 16.66
N ARG A 267 4.74 -22.51 15.43
CA ARG A 267 6.19 -22.48 15.21
C ARG A 267 6.81 -21.16 15.63
N ALA A 268 6.15 -20.05 15.31
CA ALA A 268 6.56 -18.71 15.74
C ALA A 268 6.65 -18.64 17.26
N LEU A 269 5.57 -19.02 17.96
CA LEU A 269 5.50 -18.99 19.43
C LEU A 269 6.59 -19.85 20.07
N ARG A 270 6.80 -21.10 19.59
CA ARG A 270 7.88 -21.97 20.09
C ARG A 270 9.27 -21.37 19.86
N ALA A 271 9.46 -20.61 18.77
CA ALA A 271 10.73 -19.93 18.51
C ALA A 271 10.91 -18.73 19.46
N PHE A 272 9.84 -17.96 19.71
CA PHE A 272 9.86 -16.81 20.60
C PHE A 272 10.27 -17.17 22.03
N LEU A 273 9.81 -18.30 22.56
CA LEU A 273 10.20 -18.77 23.89
C LEU A 273 11.72 -19.00 24.07
N ARG A 274 12.50 -19.01 22.98
CA ARG A 274 13.97 -19.12 22.98
C ARG A 274 14.66 -17.80 22.61
N GLN A 275 13.89 -16.73 22.48
CA GLN A 275 14.37 -15.41 22.08
C GLN A 275 14.42 -14.42 23.26
N ASP A 276 14.18 -14.89 24.48
CA ASP A 276 14.14 -14.08 25.70
C ASP A 276 13.18 -12.85 25.58
N PRO A 277 11.90 -13.07 25.29
CA PRO A 277 10.92 -11.99 25.16
C PRO A 277 10.35 -11.59 26.52
N ASP A 278 10.09 -10.30 26.68
CA ASP A 278 9.29 -9.75 27.80
C ASP A 278 7.80 -9.73 27.42
N VAL A 279 7.50 -9.45 26.15
CA VAL A 279 6.14 -9.37 25.62
C VAL A 279 6.02 -10.14 24.31
N ILE A 280 4.95 -10.92 24.17
CA ILE A 280 4.60 -11.61 22.92
C ILE A 280 3.18 -11.21 22.50
N MET A 281 2.99 -10.82 21.23
CA MET A 281 1.68 -10.64 20.62
C MET A 281 1.47 -11.66 19.50
N LEU A 282 0.28 -12.25 19.46
CA LEU A 282 -0.20 -13.12 18.37
C LEU A 282 -1.47 -12.50 17.79
N GLY A 283 -1.43 -12.15 16.49
CA GLY A 283 -2.53 -11.43 15.86
C GLY A 283 -2.75 -11.74 14.40
#